data_6f05fa642b93a55a9228b54c992e7f17
#
_entry.id   6f05fa642b93a55a9228b54c992e7f17
#
_cell.length_a   1.000
_cell.length_b   1.000
_cell.length_c   1.000
_cell.angle_alpha   90.00
_cell.angle_beta   90.00
_cell.angle_gamma   90.00
#
_symmetry.space_group_name_H-M   'P 1'
#
loop_
_entity.id
_entity.type
_entity.pdbx_description
1 polymer ?
#
loop_
_entity_poly.entity_id
_entity_poly.type
_entity_poly.pdbx_seq_one_letter_code
_entity_poly.pdbx_strand_id
1 'polypeptide(L)'
;YRLKLKRPIAILLDSAERIQKQDLDFEITGYASDELGELCLAFESMRKTLLSNNRELWRQAEERKRLNAAFSHDLRNPVTVLKGSAKLLQKGIENGNLNAENGKESVELICQYAGRIEHYVEIMTSAQKLEELECKRHIYDKENIQSEMQSSLTILAEASGKEIDISHSGTAAQVHIDKQFVYNTAENLISNALRY
;
A
#
# COMPACT_ATOMS: atom_id res chain seq x y z
N TYR A 1 24.23 48.60 13.37
CA TYR A 1 23.07 48.22 12.50
C TYR A 1 23.48 47.25 11.35
N ARG A 2 24.52 47.53 10.56
CA ARG A 2 24.95 46.70 9.41
C ARG A 2 25.36 45.27 9.76
N LEU A 3 25.98 45.04 10.90
CA LEU A 3 26.45 43.71 11.35
C LEU A 3 25.31 42.82 11.86
N LYS A 4 24.29 43.42 12.50
CA LYS A 4 23.11 42.65 13.01
C LYS A 4 22.23 42.09 11.89
N LEU A 5 22.18 42.77 10.75
CA LEU A 5 21.37 42.31 9.59
C LEU A 5 22.15 41.36 8.66
N LYS A 6 23.47 41.59 8.49
CA LYS A 6 24.27 40.80 7.52
C LYS A 6 24.37 39.32 7.89
N ARG A 7 24.53 39.01 9.18
CA ARG A 7 24.76 37.63 9.63
C ARG A 7 23.50 36.72 9.45
N PRO A 8 22.31 37.11 9.90
CA PRO A 8 21.09 36.30 9.67
C PRO A 8 20.77 36.16 8.19
N ILE A 9 20.91 37.20 7.39
CA ILE A 9 20.68 37.15 5.95
C ILE A 9 21.66 36.17 5.27
N ALA A 10 22.94 36.19 5.66
CA ALA A 10 23.93 35.24 5.12
C ALA A 10 23.59 33.78 5.48
N ILE A 11 23.12 33.53 6.72
CA ILE A 11 22.66 32.20 7.15
C ILE A 11 21.47 31.72 6.31
N LEU A 12 20.49 32.59 6.09
CA LEU A 12 19.31 32.25 5.29
C LEU A 12 19.65 31.97 3.83
N LEU A 13 20.55 32.78 3.22
CA LEU A 13 21.00 32.56 1.85
C LEU A 13 21.75 31.22 1.70
N ASP A 14 22.69 30.94 2.62
CA ASP A 14 23.42 29.67 2.64
C ASP A 14 22.45 28.49 2.83
N SER A 15 21.51 28.63 3.76
CA SER A 15 20.50 27.61 4.03
C SER A 15 19.61 27.36 2.80
N ALA A 16 19.18 28.41 2.11
CA ALA A 16 18.40 28.30 0.89
C ALA A 16 19.17 27.60 -0.23
N GLU A 17 20.46 27.91 -0.40
CA GLU A 17 21.33 27.25 -1.39
C GLU A 17 21.52 25.76 -1.07
N ARG A 18 21.69 25.39 0.19
CA ARG A 18 21.79 23.98 0.63
C ARG A 18 20.48 23.24 0.39
N ILE A 19 19.34 23.81 0.75
CA ILE A 19 18.02 23.24 0.49
C ILE A 19 17.80 23.03 -1.01
N GLN A 20 18.19 23.99 -1.85
CA GLN A 20 18.09 23.87 -3.31
C GLN A 20 18.92 22.70 -3.85
N LYS A 21 20.07 22.41 -3.24
CA LYS A 21 20.93 21.27 -3.56
C LYS A 21 20.46 19.96 -2.91
N GLN A 22 19.30 19.95 -2.26
CA GLN A 22 18.74 18.82 -1.50
C GLN A 22 19.62 18.37 -0.31
N ASP A 23 20.55 19.19 0.12
CA ASP A 23 21.28 18.99 1.37
C ASP A 23 20.44 19.53 2.52
N LEU A 24 19.76 18.61 3.21
CA LEU A 24 18.88 18.92 4.35
C LEU A 24 19.53 18.53 5.69
N ASP A 25 20.75 18.00 5.68
CA ASP A 25 21.45 17.52 6.88
C ASP A 25 22.27 18.64 7.54
N PHE A 26 21.57 19.67 7.97
CA PHE A 26 22.11 20.78 8.73
C PHE A 26 21.04 21.38 9.64
N GLU A 27 21.43 22.27 10.53
CA GLU A 27 20.52 23.02 11.39
C GLU A 27 20.78 24.53 11.24
N ILE A 28 19.71 25.31 11.19
CA ILE A 28 19.79 26.76 11.21
C ILE A 28 19.85 27.20 12.68
N THR A 29 21.02 27.66 13.12
CA THR A 29 21.28 28.07 14.51
C THR A 29 21.91 29.45 14.58
N GLY A 30 21.95 30.06 15.78
CA GLY A 30 22.67 31.32 16.03
C GLY A 30 21.96 32.59 15.57
N TYR A 31 20.64 32.57 15.49
CA TYR A 31 19.79 33.71 15.18
C TYR A 31 19.44 34.51 16.46
N ALA A 32 19.14 35.80 16.28
CA ALA A 32 18.72 36.71 17.34
C ALA A 32 17.22 36.54 17.66
N SER A 33 16.78 37.13 18.79
CA SER A 33 15.37 37.19 19.18
C SER A 33 14.70 38.44 18.61
N ASP A 34 14.77 38.62 17.30
CA ASP A 34 14.15 39.71 16.56
C ASP A 34 13.39 39.17 15.34
N GLU A 35 12.84 40.01 14.50
CA GLU A 35 12.05 39.62 13.31
C GLU A 35 12.85 38.76 12.33
N LEU A 36 14.17 38.94 12.26
CA LEU A 36 15.04 38.08 11.46
C LEU A 36 15.25 36.70 12.11
N GLY A 37 15.24 36.65 13.45
CA GLY A 37 15.26 35.42 14.20
C GLY A 37 13.99 34.60 13.96
N GLU A 38 12.81 35.23 13.95
CA GLU A 38 11.55 34.58 13.59
C GLU A 38 11.58 33.99 12.16
N LEU A 39 12.19 34.74 11.21
CA LEU A 39 12.37 34.24 9.85
C LEU A 39 13.30 33.03 9.79
N CYS A 40 14.40 33.03 10.56
CA CYS A 40 15.29 31.88 10.67
C CYS A 40 14.56 30.64 11.26
N LEU A 41 13.70 30.83 12.26
CA LEU A 41 12.87 29.76 12.83
C LEU A 41 11.87 29.19 11.79
N ALA A 42 11.24 30.06 11.01
CA ALA A 42 10.34 29.63 9.93
C ALA A 42 11.08 28.81 8.86
N PHE A 43 12.30 29.23 8.48
CA PHE A 43 13.16 28.46 7.56
C PHE A 43 13.57 27.11 8.14
N GLU A 44 13.92 27.05 9.43
CA GLU A 44 14.26 25.78 10.10
C GLU A 44 13.06 24.84 10.17
N SER A 45 11.87 25.37 10.43
CA SER A 45 10.62 24.58 10.40
C SER A 45 10.36 24.03 9.00
N MET A 46 10.52 24.83 7.96
CA MET A 46 10.39 24.41 6.57
C MET A 46 11.41 23.32 6.21
N ARG A 47 12.69 23.51 6.58
CA ARG A 47 13.74 22.51 6.37
C ARG A 47 13.40 21.18 7.05
N LYS A 48 12.95 21.20 8.31
CA LYS A 48 12.52 20.00 9.05
C LYS A 48 11.36 19.30 8.37
N THR A 49 10.38 20.03 7.90
CA THR A 49 9.24 19.47 7.14
C THR A 49 9.71 18.82 5.85
N LEU A 50 10.58 19.47 5.08
CA LEU A 50 11.16 18.91 3.86
C LEU A 50 11.96 17.64 4.14
N LEU A 51 12.77 17.63 5.21
CA LEU A 51 13.54 16.47 5.62
C LEU A 51 12.62 15.28 6.00
N SER A 52 11.56 15.55 6.75
CA SER A 52 10.56 14.54 7.13
C SER A 52 9.86 13.96 5.90
N ASN A 53 9.40 14.83 5.00
CA ASN A 53 8.73 14.41 3.77
C ASN A 53 9.67 13.59 2.88
N ASN A 54 10.93 14.00 2.77
CA ASN A 54 11.92 13.27 1.97
C ASN A 54 12.20 11.87 2.54
N ARG A 55 12.35 11.77 3.87
CA ARG A 55 12.51 10.47 4.55
C ARG A 55 11.30 9.56 4.32
N GLU A 56 10.10 10.11 4.38
CA GLU A 56 8.88 9.35 4.14
C GLU A 56 8.79 8.87 2.69
N LEU A 57 9.13 9.72 1.71
CA LEU A 57 9.19 9.32 0.30
C LEU A 57 10.22 8.21 0.05
N TRP A 58 11.40 8.29 0.68
CA TRP A 58 12.40 7.24 0.61
C TRP A 58 11.90 5.92 1.21
N ARG A 59 11.23 5.99 2.35
CA ARG A 59 10.63 4.81 2.99
C ARG A 59 9.60 4.14 2.08
N GLN A 60 8.70 4.91 1.50
CA GLN A 60 7.68 4.41 0.56
C GLN A 60 8.32 3.80 -0.70
N ALA A 61 9.33 4.45 -1.27
CA ALA A 61 10.06 3.93 -2.42
C ALA A 61 10.76 2.59 -2.12
N GLU A 62 11.39 2.45 -0.95
CA GLU A 62 12.03 1.21 -0.53
C GLU A 62 11.03 0.09 -0.26
N GLU A 63 9.90 0.40 0.40
CA GLU A 63 8.80 -0.55 0.58
C GLU A 63 8.25 -1.05 -0.77
N ARG A 64 7.99 -0.13 -1.70
CA ARG A 64 7.53 -0.47 -3.05
C ARG A 64 8.54 -1.35 -3.80
N LYS A 65 9.83 -1.07 -3.67
CA LYS A 65 10.90 -1.88 -4.25
C LYS A 65 10.93 -3.29 -3.65
N ARG A 66 10.76 -3.43 -2.32
CA ARG A 66 10.70 -4.72 -1.63
C ARG A 66 9.49 -5.53 -2.07
N LEU A 67 8.31 -4.92 -2.15
CA LEU A 67 7.09 -5.57 -2.64
C LEU A 67 7.27 -6.06 -4.08
N ASN A 68 7.79 -5.23 -4.98
CA ASN A 68 8.04 -5.62 -6.38
C ASN A 68 9.04 -6.78 -6.49
N ALA A 69 10.07 -6.81 -5.65
CA ALA A 69 11.03 -7.90 -5.61
C ALA A 69 10.38 -9.22 -5.13
N ALA A 70 9.56 -9.17 -4.08
CA ALA A 70 8.83 -10.31 -3.57
C ALA A 70 7.85 -10.86 -4.64
N PHE A 71 7.05 -10.01 -5.25
CA PHE A 71 6.14 -10.39 -6.34
C PHE A 71 6.89 -11.03 -7.53
N SER A 72 8.02 -10.45 -7.93
CA SER A 72 8.83 -11.00 -9.02
C SER A 72 9.37 -12.39 -8.69
N HIS A 73 9.75 -12.62 -7.45
CA HIS A 73 10.18 -13.93 -6.97
C HIS A 73 9.02 -14.92 -7.00
N ASP A 74 7.87 -14.56 -6.46
CA ASP A 74 6.72 -15.46 -6.31
C ASP A 74 6.04 -15.78 -7.65
N LEU A 75 6.11 -14.86 -8.63
CA LEU A 75 5.68 -15.13 -10.00
C LEU A 75 6.65 -16.04 -10.78
N ARG A 76 7.94 -16.04 -10.44
CA ARG A 76 8.92 -16.88 -11.16
C ARG A 76 8.63 -18.36 -11.02
N ASN A 77 8.20 -18.82 -9.85
CA ASN A 77 7.90 -20.22 -9.59
C ASN A 77 6.76 -20.74 -10.47
N PRO A 78 5.54 -20.16 -10.47
CA PRO A 78 4.45 -20.62 -11.31
C PRO A 78 4.79 -20.55 -12.80
N VAL A 79 5.49 -19.49 -13.25
CA VAL A 79 5.95 -19.38 -14.64
C VAL A 79 6.92 -20.50 -15.01
N THR A 80 7.80 -20.91 -14.09
CA THR A 80 8.74 -22.01 -14.32
C THR A 80 8.02 -23.34 -14.47
N VAL A 81 7.02 -23.62 -13.65
CA VAL A 81 6.21 -24.84 -13.73
C VAL A 81 5.41 -24.85 -15.03
N LEU A 82 4.75 -23.73 -15.39
CA LEU A 82 4.04 -23.58 -16.65
C LEU A 82 4.92 -23.91 -17.87
N LYS A 83 6.11 -23.30 -17.93
CA LYS A 83 7.09 -23.56 -18.99
C LYS A 83 7.55 -25.02 -19.01
N GLY A 84 7.76 -25.62 -17.85
CA GLY A 84 8.14 -27.02 -17.70
C GLY A 84 7.07 -27.97 -18.26
N SER A 85 5.83 -27.79 -17.80
CA SER A 85 4.68 -28.61 -18.24
C SER A 85 4.38 -28.46 -19.72
N ALA A 86 4.42 -27.22 -20.25
CA ALA A 86 4.25 -26.98 -21.67
C ALA A 86 5.36 -27.65 -22.52
N LYS A 87 6.61 -27.62 -22.05
CA LYS A 87 7.74 -28.26 -22.75
C LYS A 87 7.65 -29.78 -22.70
N LEU A 88 7.12 -30.37 -21.61
CA LEU A 88 6.87 -31.80 -21.52
C LEU A 88 5.79 -32.25 -22.52
N LEU A 89 4.70 -31.49 -22.59
CA LEU A 89 3.65 -31.72 -23.59
C LEU A 89 4.19 -31.65 -25.01
N GLN A 90 4.93 -30.59 -25.34
CA GLN A 90 5.53 -30.41 -26.66
C GLN A 90 6.40 -31.60 -27.05
N LYS A 91 7.32 -32.03 -26.18
CA LYS A 91 8.20 -33.18 -26.43
C LYS A 91 7.42 -34.51 -26.55
N GLY A 92 6.39 -34.68 -25.75
CA GLY A 92 5.53 -35.86 -25.83
C GLY A 92 4.82 -35.97 -27.17
N ILE A 93 4.35 -34.84 -27.72
CA ILE A 93 3.72 -34.78 -29.05
C ILE A 93 4.78 -35.02 -30.14
N GLU A 94 5.93 -34.35 -30.10
CA GLU A 94 7.02 -34.48 -31.10
C GLU A 94 7.55 -35.93 -31.21
N ASN A 95 7.66 -36.62 -30.06
CA ASN A 95 8.20 -37.97 -30.00
C ASN A 95 7.10 -39.07 -30.20
N GLY A 96 5.83 -38.69 -30.32
CA GLY A 96 4.70 -39.65 -30.48
C GLY A 96 4.45 -40.54 -29.27
N ASN A 97 4.96 -40.18 -28.08
CA ASN A 97 4.85 -40.95 -26.83
C ASN A 97 3.97 -40.30 -25.76
N LEU A 98 3.16 -39.30 -26.13
CA LEU A 98 2.20 -38.67 -25.24
C LEU A 98 1.01 -39.60 -25.01
N ASN A 99 0.92 -40.15 -23.80
CA ASN A 99 -0.30 -40.86 -23.39
C ASN A 99 -1.34 -39.84 -22.88
N ALA A 100 -2.62 -40.23 -22.90
CA ALA A 100 -3.74 -39.36 -22.51
C ALA A 100 -3.64 -38.88 -21.03
N GLU A 101 -3.11 -39.73 -20.15
CA GLU A 101 -2.99 -39.47 -18.72
C GLU A 101 -1.93 -38.40 -18.45
N ASN A 102 -0.71 -38.54 -18.99
CA ASN A 102 0.36 -37.55 -18.86
C ASN A 102 0.01 -36.20 -19.52
N GLY A 103 -0.73 -36.26 -20.64
CA GLY A 103 -1.27 -35.10 -21.31
C GLY A 103 -2.24 -34.34 -20.44
N LYS A 104 -3.19 -35.06 -19.83
CA LYS A 104 -4.19 -34.48 -18.92
C LYS A 104 -3.54 -33.85 -17.68
N GLU A 105 -2.63 -34.56 -17.02
CA GLU A 105 -1.91 -34.05 -15.85
C GLU A 105 -1.13 -32.77 -16.16
N SER A 106 -0.45 -32.73 -17.29
CA SER A 106 0.30 -31.52 -17.71
C SER A 106 -0.63 -30.35 -17.98
N VAL A 107 -1.80 -30.55 -18.58
CA VAL A 107 -2.80 -29.49 -18.80
C VAL A 107 -3.41 -29.04 -17.48
N GLU A 108 -3.72 -29.92 -16.56
CA GLU A 108 -4.24 -29.57 -15.24
C GLU A 108 -3.24 -28.71 -14.46
N LEU A 109 -1.95 -29.06 -14.48
CA LEU A 109 -0.91 -28.24 -13.89
C LEU A 109 -0.83 -26.85 -14.53
N ILE A 110 -0.89 -26.76 -15.85
CA ILE A 110 -0.90 -25.48 -16.56
C ILE A 110 -2.07 -24.62 -16.10
N CYS A 111 -3.29 -25.17 -16.08
CA CYS A 111 -4.47 -24.44 -15.63
C CYS A 111 -4.37 -23.98 -14.17
N GLN A 112 -3.90 -24.86 -13.29
CA GLN A 112 -3.72 -24.55 -11.86
C GLN A 112 -2.73 -23.39 -11.64
N TYR A 113 -1.58 -23.44 -12.31
CA TYR A 113 -0.56 -22.41 -12.13
C TYR A 113 -0.88 -21.10 -12.88
N ALA A 114 -1.65 -21.16 -13.97
CA ALA A 114 -2.22 -19.96 -14.61
C ALA A 114 -3.18 -19.24 -13.65
N GLY A 115 -4.10 -19.96 -13.00
CA GLY A 115 -4.99 -19.39 -11.99
C GLY A 115 -4.26 -18.79 -10.80
N ARG A 116 -3.12 -19.37 -10.38
CA ARG A 116 -2.27 -18.74 -9.36
C ARG A 116 -1.70 -17.40 -9.82
N ILE A 117 -1.25 -17.30 -11.06
CA ILE A 117 -0.73 -16.04 -11.62
C ILE A 117 -1.83 -14.98 -11.68
N GLU A 118 -3.04 -15.36 -12.14
CA GLU A 118 -4.20 -14.46 -12.15
C GLU A 118 -4.48 -13.91 -10.74
N HIS A 119 -4.50 -14.77 -9.74
CA HIS A 119 -4.71 -14.37 -8.34
C HIS A 119 -3.61 -13.43 -7.83
N TYR A 120 -2.33 -13.65 -8.18
CA TYR A 120 -1.25 -12.72 -7.84
C TYR A 120 -1.44 -11.35 -8.50
N VAL A 121 -1.86 -11.30 -9.77
CA VAL A 121 -2.14 -10.05 -10.48
C VAL A 121 -3.30 -9.28 -9.83
N GLU A 122 -4.35 -9.97 -9.41
CA GLU A 122 -5.48 -9.38 -8.69
C GLU A 122 -5.04 -8.75 -7.36
N ILE A 123 -4.21 -9.46 -6.57
CA ILE A 123 -3.67 -8.93 -5.32
C ILE A 123 -2.84 -7.68 -5.58
N MET A 124 -1.94 -7.69 -6.58
CA MET A 124 -1.13 -6.52 -6.94
C MET A 124 -1.99 -5.32 -7.34
N THR A 125 -2.98 -5.56 -8.17
CA THR A 125 -3.90 -4.50 -8.63
C THR A 125 -4.71 -3.92 -7.48
N SER A 126 -5.14 -4.77 -6.56
CA SER A 126 -5.88 -4.35 -5.37
C SER A 126 -4.99 -3.52 -4.41
N ALA A 127 -3.75 -3.94 -4.22
CA ALA A 127 -2.78 -3.20 -3.40
C ALA A 127 -2.47 -1.81 -4.00
N GLN A 128 -2.27 -1.71 -5.32
CA GLN A 128 -2.06 -0.43 -6.00
C GLN A 128 -3.28 0.50 -5.88
N LYS A 129 -4.48 -0.03 -6.04
CA LYS A 129 -5.71 0.76 -5.85
C LYS A 129 -5.86 1.29 -4.45
N LEU A 130 -5.43 0.54 -3.43
CA LEU A 130 -5.45 0.99 -2.03
C LEU A 130 -4.46 2.14 -1.77
N GLU A 131 -3.29 2.13 -2.43
CA GLU A 131 -2.31 3.22 -2.33
C GLU A 131 -2.81 4.53 -2.97
N GLU A 132 -3.64 4.43 -4.03
CA GLU A 132 -4.19 5.58 -4.75
C GLU A 132 -5.50 6.12 -4.15
N LEU A 133 -6.09 5.40 -3.19
CA LEU A 133 -7.34 5.81 -2.55
C LEU A 133 -7.12 7.02 -1.63
N GLU A 134 -7.63 8.17 -2.05
CA GLU A 134 -7.79 9.32 -1.16
C GLU A 134 -8.88 9.01 -0.13
N CYS A 135 -8.53 8.93 1.15
CA CYS A 135 -9.49 8.72 2.23
C CYS A 135 -10.41 9.93 2.38
N LYS A 136 -11.65 9.82 1.87
CA LYS A 136 -12.68 10.87 1.93
C LYS A 136 -13.62 10.60 3.10
N ARG A 137 -13.31 11.19 4.24
CA ARG A 137 -14.12 11.03 5.45
C ARG A 137 -15.37 11.91 5.41
N HIS A 138 -16.50 11.30 5.75
CA HIS A 138 -17.78 11.97 5.93
C HIS A 138 -18.39 11.57 7.27
N ILE A 139 -19.29 12.40 7.78
CA ILE A 139 -20.02 12.11 9.01
C ILE A 139 -21.24 11.27 8.64
N TYR A 140 -21.33 10.11 9.28
CA TYR A 140 -22.46 9.18 9.14
C TYR A 140 -23.10 8.91 10.48
N ASP A 141 -24.38 8.58 10.45
CA ASP A 141 -25.08 8.04 11.61
C ASP A 141 -24.59 6.62 11.89
N LYS A 142 -24.19 6.35 13.13
CA LYS A 142 -23.59 5.07 13.52
C LYS A 142 -24.55 3.91 13.28
N GLU A 143 -25.84 4.06 13.63
CA GLU A 143 -26.83 2.99 13.47
C GLU A 143 -27.00 2.57 12.02
N ASN A 144 -27.02 3.54 11.10
CA ASN A 144 -27.12 3.26 9.66
C ASN A 144 -25.93 2.47 9.15
N ILE A 145 -24.70 2.88 9.49
CA ILE A 145 -23.47 2.18 9.09
C ILE A 145 -23.44 0.76 9.67
N GLN A 146 -23.83 0.58 10.92
CA GLN A 146 -23.85 -0.73 11.54
C GLN A 146 -24.85 -1.67 10.88
N SER A 147 -26.06 -1.20 10.60
CA SER A 147 -27.11 -1.99 9.94
C SER A 147 -26.70 -2.42 8.53
N GLU A 148 -26.16 -1.50 7.75
CA GLU A 148 -25.68 -1.82 6.39
C GLU A 148 -24.50 -2.81 6.43
N MET A 149 -23.54 -2.59 7.32
CA MET A 149 -22.38 -3.46 7.50
C MET A 149 -22.79 -4.88 7.92
N GLN A 150 -23.70 -4.98 8.91
CA GLN A 150 -24.23 -6.24 9.36
C GLN A 150 -24.90 -7.02 8.20
N SER A 151 -25.71 -6.34 7.39
CA SER A 151 -26.37 -6.95 6.25
C SER A 151 -25.37 -7.49 5.22
N SER A 152 -24.36 -6.71 4.83
CA SER A 152 -23.32 -7.14 3.87
C SER A 152 -22.51 -8.33 4.39
N LEU A 153 -22.10 -8.30 5.66
CA LEU A 153 -21.26 -9.33 6.24
C LEU A 153 -22.04 -10.64 6.49
N THR A 154 -23.33 -10.54 6.82
CA THR A 154 -24.20 -11.72 6.96
C THR A 154 -24.36 -12.43 5.62
N ILE A 155 -24.57 -11.70 4.52
CA ILE A 155 -24.67 -12.30 3.17
C ILE A 155 -23.37 -13.04 2.80
N LEU A 156 -22.21 -12.47 3.11
CA LEU A 156 -20.90 -13.12 2.88
C LEU A 156 -20.73 -14.40 3.68
N ALA A 157 -21.14 -14.41 4.94
CA ALA A 157 -21.06 -15.58 5.81
C ALA A 157 -22.00 -16.71 5.35
N GLU A 158 -23.26 -16.38 5.03
CA GLU A 158 -24.24 -17.31 4.50
C GLU A 158 -23.78 -17.97 3.20
N ALA A 159 -23.19 -17.19 2.26
CA ALA A 159 -22.63 -17.72 1.03
C ALA A 159 -21.50 -18.74 1.26
N SER A 160 -20.85 -18.66 2.43
CA SER A 160 -19.78 -19.59 2.86
C SER A 160 -20.28 -20.71 3.77
N GLY A 161 -21.59 -20.77 4.05
CA GLY A 161 -22.21 -21.77 4.95
C GLY A 161 -21.80 -21.62 6.41
N LYS A 162 -21.39 -20.42 6.83
CA LYS A 162 -20.96 -20.11 8.20
C LYS A 162 -21.89 -19.07 8.83
N GLU A 163 -22.04 -19.13 10.14
CA GLU A 163 -22.75 -18.12 10.91
C GLU A 163 -21.78 -17.04 11.40
N ILE A 164 -22.26 -15.80 11.44
CA ILE A 164 -21.51 -14.65 11.94
C ILE A 164 -22.29 -14.01 13.10
N ASP A 165 -21.61 -13.77 14.22
CA ASP A 165 -22.11 -12.96 15.32
C ASP A 165 -21.41 -11.60 15.34
N ILE A 166 -22.20 -10.53 15.24
CA ILE A 166 -21.69 -9.16 15.18
C ILE A 166 -22.17 -8.38 16.40
N SER A 167 -21.25 -8.09 17.30
CA SER A 167 -21.51 -7.28 18.47
C SER A 167 -20.97 -5.86 18.31
N HIS A 168 -21.67 -4.90 18.87
CA HIS A 168 -21.31 -3.49 18.79
C HIS A 168 -21.05 -2.89 20.16
N SER A 169 -20.04 -2.06 20.28
CA SER A 169 -19.75 -1.31 21.50
C SER A 169 -19.50 0.17 21.18
N GLY A 170 -19.74 1.04 22.16
CA GLY A 170 -19.49 2.48 22.05
C GLY A 170 -20.77 3.32 22.02
N THR A 171 -20.67 4.53 22.57
CA THR A 171 -21.77 5.48 22.84
C THR A 171 -21.91 6.61 21.84
N ALA A 172 -21.00 6.71 20.85
CA ALA A 172 -21.05 7.76 19.84
C ALA A 172 -22.27 7.58 18.93
N ALA A 173 -23.03 8.64 18.70
CA ALA A 173 -24.18 8.65 17.78
C ALA A 173 -23.72 8.79 16.32
N GLN A 174 -22.60 9.44 16.08
CA GLN A 174 -22.07 9.71 14.75
C GLN A 174 -20.62 9.26 14.64
N VAL A 175 -20.20 8.87 13.43
CA VAL A 175 -18.84 8.44 13.10
C VAL A 175 -18.31 9.23 11.90
N HIS A 176 -17.04 9.64 11.97
CA HIS A 176 -16.37 10.38 10.89
C HIS A 176 -15.40 9.43 10.16
N ILE A 177 -15.89 8.79 9.13
CA ILE A 177 -15.20 7.70 8.43
C ILE A 177 -15.30 7.86 6.90
N ASP A 178 -14.39 7.18 6.20
CA ASP A 178 -14.60 6.83 4.79
C ASP A 178 -15.35 5.49 4.75
N LYS A 179 -16.61 5.55 4.37
CA LYS A 179 -17.52 4.40 4.35
C LYS A 179 -16.96 3.26 3.50
N GLN A 180 -16.51 3.58 2.27
CA GLN A 180 -16.00 2.58 1.33
C GLN A 180 -14.76 1.87 1.85
N PHE A 181 -13.85 2.63 2.46
CA PHE A 181 -12.63 2.07 3.04
C PHE A 181 -12.92 1.11 4.19
N VAL A 182 -13.85 1.48 5.09
CA VAL A 182 -14.23 0.63 6.23
C VAL A 182 -14.91 -0.65 5.74
N TYR A 183 -15.81 -0.56 4.75
CA TYR A 183 -16.50 -1.72 4.19
C TYR A 183 -15.52 -2.68 3.51
N ASN A 184 -14.67 -2.18 2.63
CA ASN A 184 -13.66 -3.01 1.94
C ASN A 184 -12.74 -3.72 2.95
N THR A 185 -12.37 -3.02 4.03
CA THR A 185 -11.51 -3.60 5.08
C THR A 185 -12.24 -4.71 5.83
N ALA A 186 -13.49 -4.50 6.21
CA ALA A 186 -14.31 -5.48 6.91
C ALA A 186 -14.57 -6.73 6.04
N GLU A 187 -14.93 -6.55 4.77
CA GLU A 187 -15.14 -7.64 3.82
C GLU A 187 -13.86 -8.47 3.61
N ASN A 188 -12.70 -7.83 3.47
CA ASN A 188 -11.43 -8.52 3.35
C ASN A 188 -11.08 -9.34 4.59
N LEU A 189 -11.27 -8.78 5.79
CA LEU A 189 -11.00 -9.48 7.05
C LEU A 189 -11.91 -10.70 7.22
N ILE A 190 -13.20 -10.54 6.94
CA ILE A 190 -14.17 -11.65 7.05
C ILE A 190 -13.93 -12.69 5.97
N SER A 191 -13.69 -12.28 4.73
CA SER A 191 -13.36 -13.21 3.65
C SER A 191 -12.11 -14.05 3.98
N ASN A 192 -11.10 -13.45 4.59
CA ASN A 192 -9.94 -14.18 5.08
C ASN A 192 -10.29 -15.16 6.21
N ALA A 193 -11.08 -14.72 7.19
CA ALA A 193 -11.53 -15.57 8.30
C ALA A 193 -12.44 -16.73 7.85
N LEU A 194 -13.21 -16.56 6.76
CA LEU A 194 -14.06 -17.60 6.20
C LEU A 194 -13.29 -18.67 5.41
N ARG A 195 -12.07 -18.34 4.92
CA ARG A 195 -11.20 -19.28 4.19
C ARG A 195 -10.44 -20.23 5.11
N TYR A 196 -10.23 -19.88 6.36
CA TYR A 196 -9.51 -20.66 7.37
C TYR A 196 -10.45 -21.10 8.50
#